data_06cb288037b644d6b243fae462bdffe2
#
_entry.id   06cb288037b644d6b243fae462bdffe2
#
_cell.length_a   1.000
_cell.length_b   1.000
_cell.length_c   1.000
_cell.angle_alpha   90.00
_cell.angle_beta   90.00
_cell.angle_gamma   90.00
#
_symmetry.space_group_name_H-M   'P 1'
#
loop_
_entity.id
_entity.type
_entity.pdbx_description
1 polymer ?
#
loop_
_entity_poly.entity_id
_entity_poly.type
_entity_poly.pdbx_seq_one_letter_code
_entity_poly.pdbx_strand_id
1 'polypeptide(L)'
;MTQPAYQRIADDLRKQIIDGHLAPGDRIPSRPQLRETYGVSDAVAIQAVRLLVSEGYVQARSGSGTYVREHPKVRRLTRSWYREARGRASSPFRADMEAQGRAGAWRSPSETTTATPAVAERLGITEGDPVMQTKYTFLADDQPVMLSTSWEPLEITRGTPVMLPEQGPHAGAGVVARMRAIGREVELATEVVTARSIHAAEAELLDEPIGSIVMVIQRTYSGNRPVETADIVVPTDRYELAYVIPVE
;
A
#
# COMPACT_ATOMS: atom_id res chain seq x y z
N MET A 1 31.26 -12.40 -23.06
CA MET A 1 31.41 -10.97 -22.73
C MET A 1 31.74 -10.86 -21.25
N THR A 2 32.79 -10.13 -20.87
CA THR A 2 33.18 -9.97 -19.47
C THR A 2 32.23 -8.99 -18.80
N GLN A 3 31.64 -9.39 -17.68
CA GLN A 3 30.72 -8.56 -16.89
C GLN A 3 31.43 -7.25 -16.45
N PRO A 4 30.77 -6.07 -16.57
CA PRO A 4 31.33 -4.81 -16.11
C PRO A 4 31.71 -4.82 -14.63
N ALA A 5 32.82 -4.13 -14.29
CA ALA A 5 33.35 -4.16 -12.93
C ALA A 5 32.35 -3.67 -11.87
N TYR A 6 31.54 -2.64 -12.15
CA TYR A 6 30.52 -2.15 -11.24
C TYR A 6 29.41 -3.17 -10.95
N GLN A 7 29.05 -4.00 -11.94
CA GLN A 7 28.07 -5.06 -11.75
C GLN A 7 28.62 -6.17 -10.87
N ARG A 8 29.88 -6.59 -11.05
CA ARG A 8 30.54 -7.59 -10.19
C ARG A 8 30.57 -7.14 -8.74
N ILE A 9 30.89 -5.85 -8.48
CA ILE A 9 30.88 -5.29 -7.14
C ILE A 9 29.45 -5.28 -6.53
N ALA A 10 28.47 -4.86 -7.33
CA ALA A 10 27.07 -4.86 -6.88
C ALA A 10 26.57 -6.29 -6.59
N ASP A 11 26.93 -7.29 -7.42
CA ASP A 11 26.56 -8.69 -7.22
C ASP A 11 27.18 -9.26 -5.96
N ASP A 12 28.45 -8.95 -5.67
CA ASP A 12 29.12 -9.41 -4.47
C ASP A 12 28.52 -8.80 -3.20
N LEU A 13 28.30 -7.51 -3.18
CA LEU A 13 27.63 -6.85 -2.06
C LEU A 13 26.17 -7.34 -1.89
N ARG A 14 25.44 -7.54 -2.98
CA ARG A 14 24.09 -8.11 -2.96
C ARG A 14 24.08 -9.49 -2.33
N LYS A 15 25.05 -10.33 -2.72
CA LYS A 15 25.22 -11.65 -2.13
C LYS A 15 25.50 -11.57 -0.63
N GLN A 16 26.39 -10.68 -0.19
CA GLN A 16 26.68 -10.49 1.24
C GLN A 16 25.42 -10.04 2.02
N ILE A 17 24.56 -9.22 1.43
CA ILE A 17 23.28 -8.81 2.02
C ILE A 17 22.30 -9.99 2.09
N ILE A 18 22.15 -10.74 0.99
CA ILE A 18 21.25 -11.90 0.93
C ILE A 18 21.69 -13.02 1.89
N ASP A 19 22.99 -13.28 1.97
CA ASP A 19 23.57 -14.31 2.85
C ASP A 19 23.63 -13.85 4.33
N GLY A 20 23.24 -12.59 4.63
CA GLY A 20 23.20 -12.04 5.99
C GLY A 20 24.57 -11.61 6.55
N HIS A 21 25.62 -11.59 5.74
CA HIS A 21 26.95 -11.08 6.14
C HIS A 21 26.94 -9.55 6.31
N LEU A 22 26.07 -8.86 5.58
CA LEU A 22 25.69 -7.46 5.78
C LEU A 22 24.22 -7.45 6.23
N ALA A 23 23.99 -7.26 7.52
CA ALA A 23 22.65 -7.25 8.09
C ALA A 23 21.87 -5.96 7.74
N PRO A 24 20.53 -5.97 7.77
CA PRO A 24 19.72 -4.77 7.68
C PRO A 24 20.18 -3.71 8.68
N GLY A 25 20.39 -2.48 8.22
CA GLY A 25 20.91 -1.36 9.01
C GLY A 25 22.43 -1.26 9.03
N ASP A 26 23.17 -2.28 8.57
CA ASP A 26 24.62 -2.21 8.47
C ASP A 26 25.07 -1.21 7.42
N ARG A 27 26.19 -0.55 7.69
CA ARG A 27 26.82 0.33 6.72
C ARG A 27 27.60 -0.52 5.72
N ILE A 28 27.33 -0.34 4.42
CA ILE A 28 28.16 -0.95 3.39
C ILE A 28 29.55 -0.30 3.32
N PRO A 29 30.56 -0.98 2.75
CA PRO A 29 31.89 -0.38 2.58
C PRO A 29 31.81 0.98 1.86
N SER A 30 32.54 1.94 2.37
CA SER A 30 32.64 3.29 1.78
C SER A 30 33.29 3.24 0.40
N ARG A 31 33.09 4.30 -0.42
CA ARG A 31 33.71 4.38 -1.76
C ARG A 31 35.23 4.17 -1.73
N PRO A 32 36.00 4.80 -0.80
CA PRO A 32 37.43 4.52 -0.69
C PRO A 32 37.74 3.04 -0.42
N GLN A 33 36.98 2.40 0.50
CA GLN A 33 37.14 0.97 0.79
C GLN A 33 36.81 0.10 -0.41
N LEU A 34 35.72 0.39 -1.14
CA LEU A 34 35.39 -0.34 -2.37
C LEU A 34 36.47 -0.22 -3.43
N ARG A 35 37.05 0.97 -3.59
CA ARG A 35 38.20 1.18 -4.51
C ARG A 35 39.38 0.33 -4.12
N GLU A 36 39.75 0.32 -2.86
CA GLU A 36 40.85 -0.46 -2.33
C GLU A 36 40.62 -1.97 -2.48
N THR A 37 39.45 -2.45 -2.05
CA THR A 37 39.11 -3.88 -2.05
C THR A 37 39.02 -4.46 -3.47
N TYR A 38 38.44 -3.71 -4.43
CA TYR A 38 38.18 -4.23 -5.77
C TYR A 38 39.14 -3.69 -6.85
N GLY A 39 40.09 -2.82 -6.48
CA GLY A 39 41.06 -2.24 -7.42
C GLY A 39 40.42 -1.41 -8.54
N VAL A 40 39.38 -0.61 -8.23
CA VAL A 40 38.60 0.12 -9.21
C VAL A 40 38.66 1.64 -9.02
N SER A 41 38.24 2.39 -10.05
CA SER A 41 38.10 3.84 -9.95
C SER A 41 36.91 4.26 -9.07
N ASP A 42 36.91 5.53 -8.60
CA ASP A 42 35.79 6.09 -7.83
C ASP A 42 34.47 6.08 -8.63
N ALA A 43 34.52 6.34 -9.93
CA ALA A 43 33.35 6.29 -10.80
C ALA A 43 32.69 4.89 -10.84
N VAL A 44 33.49 3.83 -10.88
CA VAL A 44 33.00 2.45 -10.84
C VAL A 44 32.38 2.11 -9.48
N ALA A 45 33.01 2.52 -8.38
CA ALA A 45 32.46 2.34 -7.05
C ALA A 45 31.12 3.09 -6.87
N ILE A 46 31.04 4.33 -7.35
CA ILE A 46 29.78 5.11 -7.33
C ILE A 46 28.69 4.38 -8.13
N GLN A 47 29.01 3.86 -9.32
CA GLN A 47 28.06 3.19 -10.20
C GLN A 47 27.54 1.89 -9.56
N ALA A 48 28.40 1.12 -8.88
CA ALA A 48 28.00 -0.08 -8.13
C ALA A 48 27.01 0.26 -7.00
N VAL A 49 27.32 1.29 -6.20
CA VAL A 49 26.44 1.73 -5.11
C VAL A 49 25.10 2.26 -5.66
N ARG A 50 25.13 3.04 -6.75
CA ARG A 50 23.90 3.52 -7.39
C ARG A 50 23.01 2.38 -7.89
N LEU A 51 23.61 1.32 -8.43
CA LEU A 51 22.87 0.13 -8.85
C LEU A 51 22.15 -0.52 -7.67
N LEU A 52 22.85 -0.74 -6.54
CA LEU A 52 22.24 -1.30 -5.33
C LEU A 52 21.15 -0.39 -4.72
N VAL A 53 21.31 0.93 -4.81
CA VAL A 53 20.27 1.90 -4.41
C VAL A 53 19.05 1.76 -5.33
N SER A 54 19.25 1.70 -6.66
CA SER A 54 18.14 1.56 -7.62
C SER A 54 17.42 0.23 -7.52
N GLU A 55 18.11 -0.82 -7.06
CA GLU A 55 17.55 -2.15 -6.80
C GLU A 55 16.92 -2.26 -5.41
N GLY A 56 17.04 -1.22 -4.56
CA GLY A 56 16.44 -1.19 -3.23
C GLY A 56 17.18 -1.97 -2.13
N TYR A 57 18.39 -2.49 -2.39
CA TYR A 57 19.18 -3.19 -1.38
C TYR A 57 19.79 -2.27 -0.33
N VAL A 58 20.12 -1.05 -0.71
CA VAL A 58 20.75 -0.07 0.18
C VAL A 58 20.11 1.30 0.04
N GLN A 59 20.26 2.13 1.07
CA GLN A 59 19.81 3.52 1.09
C GLN A 59 20.95 4.46 1.50
N ALA A 60 21.06 5.60 0.81
CA ALA A 60 22.00 6.65 1.17
C ALA A 60 21.39 7.51 2.28
N ARG A 61 22.17 7.75 3.36
CA ARG A 61 21.85 8.71 4.42
C ARG A 61 22.80 9.90 4.29
N SER A 62 22.22 11.09 4.10
CA SER A 62 23.01 12.32 3.86
C SER A 62 24.08 12.53 4.96
N GLY A 63 25.34 12.74 4.56
CA GLY A 63 26.46 12.94 5.48
C GLY A 63 26.92 11.72 6.28
N SER A 64 26.16 10.60 6.28
CA SER A 64 26.42 9.43 7.13
C SER A 64 26.95 8.21 6.36
N GLY A 65 26.57 8.05 5.09
CA GLY A 65 27.01 6.93 4.26
C GLY A 65 25.86 6.19 3.59
N THR A 66 26.14 4.96 3.15
CA THR A 66 25.15 4.08 2.55
C THR A 66 24.99 2.83 3.43
N TYR A 67 23.73 2.47 3.69
CA TYR A 67 23.36 1.42 4.63
C TYR A 67 22.50 0.37 3.95
N VAL A 68 22.62 -0.89 4.37
CA VAL A 68 21.69 -1.94 3.98
C VAL A 68 20.29 -1.51 4.39
N ARG A 69 19.34 -1.59 3.46
CA ARG A 69 17.97 -1.21 3.75
C ARG A 69 17.39 -2.15 4.81
N GLU A 70 16.88 -1.56 5.86
CA GLU A 70 16.04 -2.29 6.80
C GLU A 70 14.73 -2.60 6.07
N HIS A 71 14.56 -3.86 5.65
CA HIS A 71 13.22 -4.29 5.25
C HIS A 71 12.41 -4.42 6.54
N PRO A 72 11.37 -3.60 6.76
CA PRO A 72 10.46 -3.83 7.87
C PRO A 72 9.98 -5.27 7.74
N LYS A 73 9.78 -5.96 8.88
CA LYS A 73 9.19 -7.31 8.85
C LYS A 73 7.92 -7.25 8.01
N VAL A 74 7.91 -7.98 6.89
CA VAL A 74 6.74 -8.04 6.02
C VAL A 74 5.58 -8.54 6.86
N ARG A 75 4.52 -7.76 6.92
CA ARG A 75 3.33 -8.03 7.73
C ARG A 75 2.22 -8.53 6.85
N ARG A 76 1.42 -9.42 7.37
CA ARG A 76 0.30 -9.99 6.64
C ARG A 76 -0.94 -9.11 6.77
N LEU A 77 -1.50 -8.68 5.63
CA LEU A 77 -2.84 -8.13 5.53
C LEU A 77 -3.77 -9.26 5.09
N THR A 78 -4.57 -9.77 6.03
CA THR A 78 -5.48 -10.88 5.73
C THR A 78 -6.79 -10.37 5.15
N ARG A 79 -7.17 -10.90 3.99
CA ARG A 79 -8.37 -10.53 3.23
C ARG A 79 -9.51 -11.55 3.42
N SER A 80 -9.74 -12.01 4.65
CA SER A 80 -10.86 -12.90 5.00
C SER A 80 -12.03 -12.19 5.69
N TRP A 81 -11.87 -10.93 6.00
CA TRP A 81 -12.74 -10.12 6.83
C TRP A 81 -14.17 -9.91 6.31
N TYR A 82 -14.44 -10.17 5.04
CA TYR A 82 -15.80 -10.08 4.50
C TYR A 82 -16.77 -11.09 5.15
N ARG A 83 -16.29 -12.26 5.64
CA ARG A 83 -17.08 -13.22 6.40
C ARG A 83 -17.20 -12.88 7.88
N GLU A 84 -16.13 -12.40 8.46
CA GLU A 84 -16.06 -12.05 9.88
C GLU A 84 -16.74 -10.71 10.20
N ALA A 85 -16.74 -9.78 9.25
CA ALA A 85 -17.35 -8.45 9.40
C ALA A 85 -18.89 -8.47 9.44
N ARG A 86 -19.56 -9.59 9.13
CA ARG A 86 -21.03 -9.69 9.21
C ARG A 86 -21.60 -9.45 10.61
N GLY A 87 -20.76 -9.47 11.66
CA GLY A 87 -21.18 -9.24 13.04
C GLY A 87 -20.45 -8.10 13.77
N ARG A 88 -19.44 -7.45 13.16
CA ARG A 88 -18.63 -6.42 13.83
C ARG A 88 -19.00 -5.02 13.36
N ALA A 89 -19.20 -4.11 14.33
CA ALA A 89 -19.44 -2.69 14.08
C ALA A 89 -18.15 -1.87 13.80
N SER A 90 -16.99 -2.53 13.73
CA SER A 90 -15.69 -1.86 13.52
C SER A 90 -15.15 -2.03 12.11
N SER A 91 -14.35 -1.06 11.67
CA SER A 91 -13.61 -1.13 10.40
C SER A 91 -12.75 -2.39 10.33
N PRO A 92 -12.73 -3.10 9.17
CA PRO A 92 -11.84 -4.24 8.96
C PRO A 92 -10.37 -3.94 9.24
N PHE A 93 -9.90 -2.75 8.86
CA PHE A 93 -8.53 -2.33 9.13
C PHE A 93 -8.22 -2.23 10.62
N ARG A 94 -9.12 -1.61 11.40
CA ARG A 94 -8.93 -1.51 12.86
C ARG A 94 -8.90 -2.89 13.51
N ALA A 95 -9.81 -3.78 13.12
CA ALA A 95 -9.84 -5.15 13.64
C ALA A 95 -8.57 -5.94 13.31
N ASP A 96 -8.01 -5.74 12.11
CA ASP A 96 -6.74 -6.38 11.70
C ASP A 96 -5.55 -5.82 12.50
N MET A 97 -5.50 -4.52 12.74
CA MET A 97 -4.47 -3.91 13.58
C MET A 97 -4.56 -4.35 15.04
N GLU A 98 -5.75 -4.39 15.62
CA GLU A 98 -5.99 -4.90 16.98
C GLU A 98 -5.54 -6.36 17.12
N ALA A 99 -5.83 -7.21 16.13
CA ALA A 99 -5.39 -8.61 16.11
C ALA A 99 -3.84 -8.74 16.07
N GLN A 100 -3.15 -7.73 15.57
CA GLN A 100 -1.69 -7.64 15.55
C GLN A 100 -1.12 -6.91 16.77
N GLY A 101 -1.93 -6.49 17.73
CA GLY A 101 -1.53 -5.73 18.92
C GLY A 101 -1.11 -4.28 18.60
N ARG A 102 -1.67 -3.69 17.55
CA ARG A 102 -1.34 -2.35 17.05
C ARG A 102 -2.54 -1.39 17.14
N ALA A 103 -2.24 -0.10 17.26
CA ALA A 103 -3.25 0.94 17.14
C ALA A 103 -3.53 1.25 15.67
N GLY A 104 -4.77 1.01 15.22
CA GLY A 104 -5.25 1.36 13.88
C GLY A 104 -6.02 2.67 13.86
N ALA A 105 -5.58 3.63 13.03
CA ALA A 105 -6.24 4.92 12.81
C ALA A 105 -6.26 5.26 11.31
N TRP A 106 -6.98 6.33 10.93
CA TRP A 106 -6.94 6.87 9.56
C TRP A 106 -7.31 8.34 9.51
N ARG A 107 -6.86 9.00 8.45
CA ARG A 107 -7.34 10.32 8.01
C ARG A 107 -8.18 10.10 6.76
N SER A 108 -9.31 10.80 6.63
CA SER A 108 -10.31 10.47 5.60
C SER A 108 -11.10 11.71 5.11
N PRO A 109 -10.46 12.68 4.45
CA PRO A 109 -11.19 13.75 3.81
C PRO A 109 -12.12 13.18 2.74
N SER A 110 -13.38 13.67 2.75
CA SER A 110 -14.43 13.30 1.79
C SER A 110 -14.91 14.52 1.03
N GLU A 111 -15.16 14.35 -0.26
CA GLU A 111 -15.70 15.38 -1.14
C GLU A 111 -16.67 14.78 -2.17
N THR A 112 -17.65 15.58 -2.58
CA THR A 112 -18.49 15.23 -3.73
C THR A 112 -17.76 15.56 -5.02
N THR A 113 -17.67 14.57 -5.92
CA THR A 113 -17.09 14.74 -7.25
C THR A 113 -17.93 14.00 -8.29
N THR A 114 -17.42 13.90 -9.52
CA THR A 114 -18.04 13.14 -10.61
C THR A 114 -17.25 11.88 -10.93
N ALA A 115 -17.94 10.83 -11.34
CA ALA A 115 -17.33 9.57 -11.74
C ALA A 115 -16.49 9.74 -13.01
N THR A 116 -15.22 9.36 -12.96
CA THR A 116 -14.38 9.19 -14.15
C THR A 116 -14.83 7.96 -14.95
N PRO A 117 -14.46 7.81 -16.24
CA PRO A 117 -14.80 6.61 -17.01
C PRO A 117 -14.51 5.30 -16.29
N ALA A 118 -13.32 5.16 -15.70
CA ALA A 118 -12.90 3.95 -14.99
C ALA A 118 -13.69 3.70 -13.69
N VAL A 119 -14.07 4.75 -12.96
CA VAL A 119 -14.92 4.65 -11.76
C VAL A 119 -16.36 4.31 -12.16
N ALA A 120 -16.88 4.94 -13.21
CA ALA A 120 -18.22 4.69 -13.71
C ALA A 120 -18.38 3.25 -14.19
N GLU A 121 -17.43 2.72 -14.94
CA GLU A 121 -17.40 1.32 -15.38
C GLU A 121 -17.48 0.34 -14.18
N ARG A 122 -16.64 0.53 -13.15
CA ARG A 122 -16.63 -0.34 -11.97
C ARG A 122 -17.90 -0.25 -11.12
N LEU A 123 -18.52 0.94 -11.07
CA LEU A 123 -19.76 1.17 -10.33
C LEU A 123 -21.03 0.85 -11.14
N GLY A 124 -20.91 0.61 -12.45
CA GLY A 124 -22.05 0.40 -13.34
C GLY A 124 -22.97 1.62 -13.42
N ILE A 125 -22.39 2.84 -13.42
CA ILE A 125 -23.07 4.14 -13.54
C ILE A 125 -22.55 4.88 -14.77
N THR A 126 -23.13 6.05 -15.06
CA THR A 126 -22.70 6.88 -16.19
C THR A 126 -21.49 7.73 -15.81
N GLU A 127 -20.55 7.93 -16.75
CA GLU A 127 -19.49 8.92 -16.59
C GLU A 127 -20.09 10.29 -16.27
N GLY A 128 -19.51 10.98 -15.28
CA GLY A 128 -20.02 12.26 -14.82
C GLY A 128 -21.10 12.17 -13.73
N ASP A 129 -21.64 10.99 -13.43
CA ASP A 129 -22.56 10.82 -12.32
C ASP A 129 -21.91 11.23 -10.98
N PRO A 130 -22.68 11.84 -10.05
CA PRO A 130 -22.16 12.33 -8.80
C PRO A 130 -21.79 11.16 -7.85
N VAL A 131 -20.59 11.21 -7.29
CA VAL A 131 -20.08 10.25 -6.33
C VAL A 131 -19.51 10.95 -5.09
N MET A 132 -19.54 10.26 -3.94
CA MET A 132 -18.77 10.63 -2.77
C MET A 132 -17.38 10.00 -2.91
N GLN A 133 -16.36 10.83 -3.01
CA GLN A 133 -14.96 10.40 -2.98
C GLN A 133 -14.42 10.55 -1.56
N THR A 134 -13.78 9.51 -1.02
CA THR A 134 -13.07 9.57 0.27
C THR A 134 -11.65 9.08 0.09
N LYS A 135 -10.68 9.90 0.49
CA LYS A 135 -9.25 9.59 0.44
C LYS A 135 -8.77 9.18 1.82
N TYR A 136 -8.37 7.94 1.99
CA TYR A 136 -7.87 7.41 3.25
C TYR A 136 -6.36 7.34 3.27
N THR A 137 -5.77 7.81 4.37
CA THR A 137 -4.42 7.44 4.79
C THR A 137 -4.54 6.62 6.06
N PHE A 138 -4.31 5.32 5.96
CA PHE A 138 -4.37 4.40 7.09
C PHE A 138 -3.05 4.41 7.85
N LEU A 139 -3.15 4.46 9.17
CA LEU A 139 -2.04 4.55 10.09
C LEU A 139 -2.05 3.34 11.04
N ALA A 140 -0.88 2.77 11.28
CA ALA A 140 -0.68 1.75 12.29
C ALA A 140 0.46 2.19 13.22
N ASP A 141 0.15 2.43 14.50
CA ASP A 141 1.04 3.07 15.47
C ASP A 141 1.57 4.43 14.95
N ASP A 142 0.65 5.27 14.45
CA ASP A 142 0.88 6.59 13.83
C ASP A 142 1.76 6.58 12.57
N GLN A 143 2.17 5.43 12.05
CA GLN A 143 2.91 5.32 10.80
C GLN A 143 1.98 5.03 9.63
N PRO A 144 2.11 5.75 8.49
CA PRO A 144 1.30 5.48 7.32
C PRO A 144 1.64 4.10 6.73
N VAL A 145 0.61 3.31 6.45
CA VAL A 145 0.79 1.92 6.02
C VAL A 145 0.04 1.58 4.74
N MET A 146 -1.00 2.34 4.41
CA MET A 146 -1.84 2.06 3.25
C MET A 146 -2.60 3.33 2.86
N LEU A 147 -2.77 3.56 1.56
CA LEU A 147 -3.68 4.56 1.02
C LEU A 147 -4.89 3.87 0.41
N SER A 148 -6.03 4.56 0.42
CA SER A 148 -7.19 4.13 -0.36
C SER A 148 -7.96 5.36 -0.83
N THR A 149 -8.39 5.33 -2.08
CA THR A 149 -9.40 6.27 -2.56
C THR A 149 -10.64 5.48 -2.91
N SER A 150 -11.75 5.78 -2.26
CA SER A 150 -13.04 5.11 -2.51
C SER A 150 -14.05 6.06 -3.14
N TRP A 151 -14.96 5.48 -3.90
CA TRP A 151 -16.07 6.19 -4.54
C TRP A 151 -17.37 5.44 -4.30
N GLU A 152 -18.38 6.16 -3.81
CA GLU A 152 -19.72 5.66 -3.57
C GLU A 152 -20.73 6.47 -4.38
N PRO A 153 -21.63 5.85 -5.16
CA PRO A 153 -22.66 6.58 -5.90
C PRO A 153 -23.54 7.40 -4.96
N LEU A 154 -23.63 8.71 -5.17
CA LEU A 154 -24.52 9.57 -4.38
C LEU A 154 -26.00 9.23 -4.58
N GLU A 155 -26.37 8.60 -5.67
CA GLU A 155 -27.71 8.03 -5.86
C GLU A 155 -28.10 7.04 -4.75
N ILE A 156 -27.11 6.32 -4.17
CA ILE A 156 -27.34 5.36 -3.08
C ILE A 156 -27.33 6.05 -1.71
N THR A 157 -26.39 6.97 -1.49
CA THR A 157 -26.07 7.46 -0.14
C THR A 157 -26.61 8.85 0.19
N ARG A 158 -27.00 9.65 -0.81
CA ARG A 158 -27.49 11.02 -0.61
C ARG A 158 -28.72 11.05 0.28
N GLY A 159 -28.71 11.95 1.27
CA GLY A 159 -29.81 12.12 2.21
C GLY A 159 -29.94 11.00 3.26
N THR A 160 -29.00 10.08 3.31
CA THR A 160 -28.95 9.00 4.32
C THR A 160 -27.91 9.30 5.40
N PRO A 161 -28.01 8.64 6.58
CA PRO A 161 -27.01 8.77 7.65
C PRO A 161 -25.59 8.29 7.28
N VAL A 162 -25.41 7.62 6.13
CA VAL A 162 -24.14 7.04 5.66
C VAL A 162 -23.51 7.80 4.51
N MET A 163 -24.08 8.95 4.11
CA MET A 163 -23.59 9.75 2.99
C MET A 163 -22.12 10.16 3.16
N LEU A 164 -21.73 10.52 4.37
CA LEU A 164 -20.32 10.79 4.72
C LEU A 164 -19.74 9.58 5.44
N PRO A 165 -18.78 8.84 4.84
CA PRO A 165 -18.31 7.56 5.36
C PRO A 165 -17.79 7.57 6.78
N GLU A 166 -17.11 8.65 7.19
CA GLU A 166 -16.45 8.75 8.48
C GLU A 166 -17.08 9.82 9.38
N GLN A 167 -18.36 10.15 9.16
CA GLN A 167 -19.10 11.10 9.97
C GLN A 167 -20.47 10.52 10.35
N GLY A 168 -21.05 11.07 11.45
CA GLY A 168 -22.36 10.66 11.93
C GLY A 168 -22.37 9.30 12.65
N PRO A 169 -23.56 8.67 12.80
CA PRO A 169 -23.74 7.51 13.67
C PRO A 169 -23.06 6.23 13.18
N HIS A 170 -22.61 6.19 11.93
CA HIS A 170 -21.96 5.04 11.31
C HIS A 170 -20.48 5.28 11.01
N ALA A 171 -19.88 6.33 11.55
CA ALA A 171 -18.45 6.61 11.40
C ALA A 171 -17.60 5.43 11.85
N GLY A 172 -16.60 5.04 11.05
CA GLY A 172 -15.72 3.92 11.35
C GLY A 172 -16.32 2.52 11.19
N ALA A 173 -17.55 2.41 10.70
CA ALA A 173 -18.23 1.11 10.58
C ALA A 173 -17.83 0.29 9.33
N GLY A 174 -17.09 0.86 8.39
CA GLY A 174 -16.77 0.23 7.12
C GLY A 174 -17.97 0.14 6.15
N VAL A 175 -17.68 -0.11 4.88
CA VAL A 175 -18.68 -0.05 3.78
C VAL A 175 -19.83 -1.03 3.99
N VAL A 176 -19.54 -2.29 4.28
CA VAL A 176 -20.57 -3.35 4.42
C VAL A 176 -21.59 -3.01 5.50
N ALA A 177 -21.12 -2.58 6.69
CA ALA A 177 -22.02 -2.23 7.80
C ALA A 177 -22.82 -0.95 7.50
N ARG A 178 -22.20 0.04 6.87
CA ARG A 178 -22.87 1.29 6.48
C ARG A 178 -23.95 1.04 5.45
N MET A 179 -23.68 0.26 4.41
CA MET A 179 -24.68 -0.07 3.38
C MET A 179 -25.83 -0.87 3.97
N ARG A 180 -25.57 -1.82 4.88
CA ARG A 180 -26.62 -2.55 5.58
C ARG A 180 -27.51 -1.61 6.42
N ALA A 181 -26.96 -0.58 7.06
CA ALA A 181 -27.73 0.38 7.85
C ALA A 181 -28.77 1.15 7.02
N ILE A 182 -28.64 1.20 5.72
CA ILE A 182 -29.60 1.79 4.77
C ILE A 182 -30.32 0.74 3.92
N GLY A 183 -30.35 -0.53 4.37
CA GLY A 183 -31.05 -1.62 3.71
C GLY A 183 -30.41 -2.11 2.40
N ARG A 184 -29.10 -1.89 2.22
CA ARG A 184 -28.33 -2.40 1.08
C ARG A 184 -27.43 -3.55 1.53
N GLU A 185 -27.76 -4.77 1.09
CA GLU A 185 -26.90 -5.93 1.35
C GLU A 185 -25.70 -5.90 0.40
N VAL A 186 -24.53 -6.20 0.96
CA VAL A 186 -23.28 -6.40 0.22
C VAL A 186 -22.94 -7.89 0.28
N GLU A 187 -22.87 -8.54 -0.86
CA GLU A 187 -22.72 -9.98 -0.98
C GLU A 187 -21.35 -10.38 -1.55
N LEU A 188 -20.80 -9.52 -2.40
CA LEU A 188 -19.57 -9.78 -3.14
C LEU A 188 -18.53 -8.67 -2.92
N ALA A 189 -17.28 -9.07 -2.88
CA ALA A 189 -16.13 -8.20 -3.02
C ALA A 189 -15.27 -8.72 -4.18
N THR A 190 -15.18 -7.96 -5.25
CA THR A 190 -14.25 -8.24 -6.35
C THR A 190 -12.98 -7.45 -6.13
N GLU A 191 -11.82 -8.10 -6.18
CA GLU A 191 -10.51 -7.46 -6.09
C GLU A 191 -9.64 -7.83 -7.29
N VAL A 192 -9.17 -6.81 -8.00
CA VAL A 192 -8.15 -6.95 -9.04
C VAL A 192 -6.84 -6.41 -8.47
N VAL A 193 -5.83 -7.27 -8.37
CA VAL A 193 -4.54 -6.95 -7.76
C VAL A 193 -3.48 -6.83 -8.85
N THR A 194 -2.80 -5.68 -8.87
CA THR A 194 -1.67 -5.40 -9.77
C THR A 194 -0.51 -4.84 -8.97
N ALA A 195 0.64 -4.62 -9.63
CA ALA A 195 1.79 -3.96 -9.03
C ALA A 195 2.33 -2.89 -9.99
N ARG A 196 2.84 -1.78 -9.44
CA ARG A 196 3.49 -0.71 -10.19
C ARG A 196 4.49 0.04 -9.31
N SER A 197 5.31 0.88 -9.93
CA SER A 197 6.08 1.86 -9.18
C SER A 197 5.15 2.85 -8.47
N ILE A 198 5.54 3.25 -7.26
CA ILE A 198 4.84 4.25 -6.47
C ILE A 198 4.83 5.61 -7.18
N HIS A 199 3.73 6.34 -7.13
CA HIS A 199 3.67 7.71 -7.62
C HIS A 199 4.27 8.67 -6.58
N ALA A 200 4.81 9.82 -7.02
CA ALA A 200 5.48 10.77 -6.14
C ALA A 200 4.61 11.24 -4.95
N ALA A 201 3.33 11.54 -5.18
CA ALA A 201 2.39 11.94 -4.12
C ALA A 201 2.10 10.80 -3.12
N GLU A 202 2.06 9.55 -3.58
CA GLU A 202 1.87 8.38 -2.72
C GLU A 202 3.13 8.11 -1.89
N ALA A 203 4.31 8.29 -2.49
CA ALA A 203 5.61 8.15 -1.82
C ALA A 203 5.74 9.11 -0.63
N GLU A 204 5.31 10.37 -0.81
CA GLU A 204 5.27 11.37 0.26
C GLU A 204 4.29 10.98 1.37
N LEU A 205 3.08 10.52 1.03
CA LEU A 205 2.05 10.15 2.00
C LEU A 205 2.37 8.87 2.77
N LEU A 206 3.13 7.95 2.18
CA LEU A 206 3.49 6.64 2.76
C LEU A 206 4.88 6.64 3.40
N ASP A 207 5.62 7.75 3.31
CA ASP A 207 7.04 7.80 3.70
C ASP A 207 7.86 6.69 3.02
N GLU A 208 7.68 6.58 1.69
CA GLU A 208 8.34 5.59 0.85
C GLU A 208 9.32 6.23 -0.13
N PRO A 209 10.43 5.58 -0.47
CA PRO A 209 11.30 6.04 -1.53
C PRO A 209 10.60 6.06 -2.90
N ILE A 210 10.91 7.09 -3.71
CA ILE A 210 10.52 7.09 -5.13
C ILE A 210 11.16 5.88 -5.81
N GLY A 211 10.36 5.14 -6.59
CA GLY A 211 10.78 3.90 -7.26
C GLY A 211 10.44 2.63 -6.48
N SER A 212 9.96 2.72 -5.23
CA SER A 212 9.39 1.57 -4.53
C SER A 212 8.25 0.94 -5.32
N ILE A 213 8.08 -0.37 -5.20
CA ILE A 213 6.95 -1.08 -5.80
C ILE A 213 5.80 -1.13 -4.80
N VAL A 214 4.61 -0.87 -5.29
CA VAL A 214 3.36 -0.98 -4.53
C VAL A 214 2.42 -1.99 -5.16
N MET A 215 1.68 -2.70 -4.34
CA MET A 215 0.46 -3.40 -4.78
C MET A 215 -0.66 -2.38 -4.92
N VAL A 216 -1.42 -2.49 -6.00
CA VAL A 216 -2.65 -1.73 -6.22
C VAL A 216 -3.80 -2.70 -6.28
N ILE A 217 -4.77 -2.53 -5.39
CA ILE A 217 -5.94 -3.37 -5.30
C ILE A 217 -7.14 -2.51 -5.71
N GLN A 218 -7.75 -2.85 -6.84
CA GLN A 218 -9.03 -2.28 -7.24
C GLN A 218 -10.11 -3.18 -6.67
N ARG A 219 -10.82 -2.69 -5.65
CA ARG A 219 -11.90 -3.43 -5.00
C ARG A 219 -13.24 -2.83 -5.38
N THR A 220 -14.23 -3.68 -5.62
CA THR A 220 -15.63 -3.26 -5.81
C THR A 220 -16.52 -4.12 -4.91
N TYR A 221 -17.32 -3.47 -4.07
CA TYR A 221 -18.36 -4.09 -3.29
C TYR A 221 -19.69 -4.05 -4.03
N SER A 222 -20.36 -5.20 -4.09
CA SER A 222 -21.63 -5.37 -4.80
C SER A 222 -22.62 -6.19 -3.99
N GLY A 223 -23.87 -5.83 -4.09
CA GLY A 223 -25.04 -6.67 -3.86
C GLY A 223 -25.77 -6.84 -5.20
N ASN A 224 -27.02 -6.43 -5.28
CA ASN A 224 -27.77 -6.38 -6.56
C ASN A 224 -27.10 -5.44 -7.61
N ARG A 225 -26.30 -4.47 -7.14
CA ARG A 225 -25.46 -3.60 -7.96
C ARG A 225 -24.23 -3.17 -7.16
N PRO A 226 -23.18 -2.64 -7.81
CA PRO A 226 -22.06 -2.04 -7.12
C PRO A 226 -22.50 -0.89 -6.20
N VAL A 227 -21.93 -0.84 -4.98
CA VAL A 227 -22.23 0.19 -3.98
C VAL A 227 -21.01 1.02 -3.62
N GLU A 228 -19.83 0.51 -3.86
CA GLU A 228 -18.54 1.19 -3.63
C GLU A 228 -17.48 0.58 -4.51
N THR A 229 -16.57 1.42 -5.01
CA THR A 229 -15.29 0.97 -5.58
C THR A 229 -14.14 1.74 -4.95
N ALA A 230 -12.98 1.09 -4.82
CA ALA A 230 -11.79 1.71 -4.25
C ALA A 230 -10.50 1.30 -4.96
N ASP A 231 -9.55 2.23 -5.04
CA ASP A 231 -8.16 1.97 -5.37
C ASP A 231 -7.34 1.99 -4.07
N ILE A 232 -6.72 0.87 -3.73
CA ILE A 232 -5.97 0.69 -2.50
C ILE A 232 -4.50 0.49 -2.85
N VAL A 233 -3.61 1.24 -2.22
CA VAL A 233 -2.16 1.23 -2.48
C VAL A 233 -1.44 0.74 -1.23
N VAL A 234 -0.64 -0.33 -1.38
CA VAL A 234 0.06 -1.00 -0.28
C VAL A 234 1.53 -1.20 -0.65
N PRO A 235 2.50 -0.72 0.16
CA PRO A 235 3.92 -0.98 -0.05
C PRO A 235 4.25 -2.47 0.03
N THR A 236 4.94 -3.01 -0.99
CA THR A 236 5.27 -4.45 -1.08
C THR A 236 6.41 -4.87 -0.17
N ASP A 237 7.22 -3.95 0.29
CA ASP A 237 8.32 -4.22 1.21
C ASP A 237 7.88 -4.29 2.69
N ARG A 238 6.68 -3.79 2.99
CA ARG A 238 6.10 -3.78 4.35
C ARG A 238 4.97 -4.79 4.53
N TYR A 239 4.27 -5.16 3.44
CA TYR A 239 3.04 -5.95 3.52
C TYR A 239 2.97 -7.04 2.45
N GLU A 240 2.45 -8.19 2.83
CA GLU A 240 1.95 -9.26 1.97
C GLU A 240 0.44 -9.35 2.09
N LEU A 241 -0.23 -9.75 1.01
CA LEU A 241 -1.66 -10.02 1.03
C LEU A 241 -1.90 -11.52 1.19
N ALA A 242 -2.76 -11.87 2.13
CA ALA A 242 -3.23 -13.23 2.31
C ALA A 242 -4.74 -13.29 2.12
N TYR A 243 -5.20 -14.17 1.24
CA TYR A 243 -6.61 -14.43 1.02
C TYR A 243 -6.99 -15.73 1.71
N VAL A 244 -8.05 -15.70 2.53
CA VAL A 244 -8.67 -16.91 3.07
C VAL A 244 -9.97 -17.12 2.31
N ILE A 245 -9.97 -18.09 1.41
CA ILE A 245 -11.08 -18.40 0.52
C ILE A 245 -11.71 -19.70 1.00
N PRO A 246 -13.02 -19.71 1.34
CA PRO A 246 -13.72 -20.94 1.63
C PRO A 246 -13.74 -21.84 0.40
N VAL A 247 -13.50 -23.13 0.60
CA VAL A 247 -13.67 -24.17 -0.41
C VAL A 247 -14.91 -24.94 -0.01
N GLU A 248 -15.89 -25.06 -0.93
CA GLU A 248 -17.11 -25.85 -0.75
C GLU A 248 -16.82 -27.34 -0.88
#